data_4a2fde3a4cddaf7533a3aad9006b6169
#
_entry.id   4a2fde3a4cddaf7533a3aad9006b6169
#
_cell.length_a   1.000
_cell.length_b   1.000
_cell.length_c   1.000
_cell.angle_alpha   90.00
_cell.angle_beta   90.00
_cell.angle_gamma   90.00
#
_symmetry.space_group_name_H-M   'P 1'
#
loop_
_entity.id
_entity.type
_entity.pdbx_description
1 polymer ?
#
loop_
_entity_poly.entity_id
_entity_poly.type
_entity_poly.pdbx_seq_one_letter_code
_entity_poly.pdbx_strand_id
1 'polypeptide(L)'
;MTKRSTPSSPQSRGSDLKKPGGGWPIPAPGDVLCYAYLWAREAAQGQEEGLKDRPVVVVLAATDTGSGIRVTVAPITHSAPDEPADAVEVPAIVKRDLGLDRERSWIVVTEVNSFLWKGPDLRPLADGSPYYGAIPDWLFVRMREGIGVHAGRGRVRIVGRTE
;
A
#
# COMPACT_ATOMS: atom_id res chain seq x y z
N MET A 1 11.81 23.06 23.73
CA MET A 1 11.74 22.54 23.36
C MET A 1 11.17 21.62 23.04
N THR A 2 10.91 21.25 22.79
CA THR A 2 10.32 20.45 22.57
C THR A 2 10.48 19.43 21.98
N LYS A 3 10.54 18.80 21.97
CA LYS A 3 10.65 17.84 21.47
C LYS A 3 10.05 17.22 20.77
N ARG A 4 9.92 16.86 20.34
CA ARG A 4 9.46 16.33 19.61
C ARG A 4 9.20 15.32 19.37
N SER A 5 8.85 15.00 19.27
CA SER A 5 8.45 14.10 19.16
C SER A 5 8.44 13.33 18.25
N THR A 6 8.66 12.90 17.84
CA THR A 6 8.72 12.26 16.92
C THR A 6 8.31 11.11 16.92
N PRO A 7 7.94 10.81 17.14
CA PRO A 7 7.50 9.78 17.07
C PRO A 7 7.22 8.83 16.39
N SER A 8 6.59 8.62 16.11
CA SER A 8 6.22 7.79 15.30
C SER A 8 7.10 6.88 15.03
N SER A 9 7.48 6.26 15.68
CA SER A 9 8.37 5.49 15.30
C SER A 9 7.97 4.28 14.64
N PRO A 10 8.43 4.04 13.48
CA PRO A 10 8.23 2.82 12.76
C PRO A 10 8.72 1.62 13.52
N GLN A 11 9.69 1.79 14.36
CA GLN A 11 10.20 0.68 15.12
C GLN A 11 9.19 0.12 16.11
N SER A 12 8.43 0.98 16.74
CA SER A 12 7.39 0.54 17.62
C SER A 12 6.36 -0.27 16.90
N ARG A 13 5.93 0.21 15.76
CA ARG A 13 4.97 -0.53 14.95
C ARG A 13 5.53 -1.88 14.51
N GLY A 14 6.78 -1.89 14.11
CA GLY A 14 7.42 -3.12 13.71
C GLY A 14 7.41 -4.18 14.79
N SER A 15 7.65 -3.78 16.01
CA SER A 15 7.59 -4.70 17.14
C SER A 15 6.20 -5.25 17.34
N ASP A 16 5.20 -4.40 17.27
CA ASP A 16 3.82 -4.82 17.45
C ASP A 16 3.39 -5.78 16.35
N LEU A 17 3.84 -5.53 15.13
CA LEU A 17 3.49 -6.37 14.00
C LEU A 17 3.98 -7.79 14.14
N LYS A 18 5.04 -8.00 14.91
CA LYS A 18 5.65 -9.30 15.05
C LYS A 18 5.27 -10.05 16.31
N LYS A 19 4.34 -9.54 17.07
CA LYS A 19 3.91 -10.21 18.29
C LYS A 19 3.29 -11.55 17.98
N PRO A 20 3.78 -12.62 18.61
CA PRO A 20 3.18 -13.94 18.38
C PRO A 20 1.77 -13.99 18.92
N GLY A 21 0.91 -14.70 18.21
CA GLY A 21 -0.45 -14.94 18.66
C GLY A 21 -1.39 -13.77 18.53
N GLY A 22 -0.88 -12.59 18.20
CA GLY A 22 -1.73 -11.44 18.00
C GLY A 22 -2.22 -11.39 16.58
N GLY A 23 -3.35 -10.80 16.36
CA GLY A 23 -3.79 -10.45 15.02
C GLY A 23 -2.92 -9.34 14.49
N TRP A 24 -2.95 -9.16 13.17
CA TRP A 24 -2.24 -8.04 12.57
C TRP A 24 -2.95 -6.74 12.94
N PRO A 25 -2.20 -5.71 13.34
CA PRO A 25 -2.84 -4.42 13.61
C PRO A 25 -3.45 -3.85 12.34
N ILE A 26 -4.45 -3.00 12.53
CA ILE A 26 -5.07 -2.30 11.41
C ILE A 26 -4.01 -1.42 10.76
N PRO A 27 -3.86 -1.46 9.43
CA PRO A 27 -2.82 -0.68 8.79
C PRO A 27 -3.10 0.82 8.86
N ALA A 28 -2.03 1.58 8.85
CA ALA A 28 -2.10 3.03 8.79
C ALA A 28 -1.66 3.50 7.40
N PRO A 29 -2.10 4.69 6.96
CA PRO A 29 -1.60 5.24 5.71
C PRO A 29 -0.07 5.27 5.69
N GLY A 30 0.51 4.83 4.58
CA GLY A 30 1.95 4.71 4.43
C GLY A 30 2.52 3.34 4.74
N ASP A 31 1.77 2.47 5.39
CA ASP A 31 2.22 1.10 5.59
C ASP A 31 2.35 0.39 4.24
N VAL A 32 3.32 -0.52 4.14
CA VAL A 32 3.56 -1.28 2.91
C VAL A 32 3.25 -2.74 3.21
N LEU A 33 2.34 -3.30 2.43
CA LEU A 33 1.85 -4.66 2.63
C LEU A 33 2.17 -5.54 1.42
N CYS A 34 2.30 -6.84 1.66
CA CYS A 34 2.38 -7.82 0.59
C CYS A 34 0.97 -8.27 0.24
N TYR A 35 0.58 -8.12 -1.01
CA TYR A 35 -0.81 -8.23 -1.40
C TYR A 35 -0.93 -8.75 -2.83
N ALA A 36 -1.92 -9.59 -3.08
CA ALA A 36 -2.21 -10.08 -4.43
C ALA A 36 -3.05 -9.02 -5.15
N TYR A 37 -2.38 -7.99 -5.65
CA TYR A 37 -3.03 -6.84 -6.25
C TYR A 37 -3.69 -7.21 -7.59
N LEU A 38 -4.90 -6.73 -7.81
CA LEU A 38 -5.62 -6.96 -9.05
C LEU A 38 -5.64 -5.66 -9.85
N TRP A 39 -5.03 -5.69 -11.02
CA TRP A 39 -4.98 -4.50 -11.89
C TRP A 39 -6.35 -4.22 -12.48
N ALA A 40 -6.65 -2.93 -12.69
CA ALA A 40 -7.94 -2.54 -13.26
C ALA A 40 -8.21 -3.22 -14.62
N ARG A 41 -7.17 -3.36 -15.45
CA ARG A 41 -7.32 -4.01 -16.74
C ARG A 41 -7.65 -5.50 -16.60
N GLU A 42 -7.10 -6.15 -15.59
CA GLU A 42 -7.40 -7.56 -15.31
C GLU A 42 -8.82 -7.73 -14.82
N ALA A 43 -9.25 -6.85 -13.93
CA ALA A 43 -10.61 -6.87 -13.42
C ALA A 43 -11.62 -6.65 -14.56
N ALA A 44 -11.31 -5.75 -15.47
CA ALA A 44 -12.18 -5.46 -16.62
C ALA A 44 -12.32 -6.67 -17.55
N GLN A 45 -11.36 -7.59 -17.51
CA GLN A 45 -11.40 -8.81 -18.29
C GLN A 45 -12.07 -9.97 -17.56
N GLY A 46 -12.63 -9.71 -16.38
CA GLY A 46 -13.34 -10.72 -15.60
C GLY A 46 -12.48 -11.47 -14.61
N GLN A 47 -11.21 -11.10 -14.47
CA GLN A 47 -10.33 -11.76 -13.52
C GLN A 47 -10.70 -11.31 -12.11
N GLU A 48 -10.71 -12.25 -11.18
CA GLU A 48 -11.10 -11.97 -9.79
C GLU A 48 -9.93 -11.99 -8.81
N GLU A 49 -8.80 -12.56 -9.22
CA GLU A 49 -7.62 -12.64 -8.35
C GLU A 49 -6.41 -12.07 -9.03
N GLY A 50 -5.54 -11.45 -8.24
CA GLY A 50 -4.26 -10.98 -8.73
C GLY A 50 -3.36 -12.14 -9.12
N LEU A 51 -2.56 -11.94 -10.17
CA LEU A 51 -1.70 -12.98 -10.69
C LEU A 51 -0.45 -13.20 -9.84
N LYS A 52 -0.02 -12.20 -9.13
CA LYS A 52 1.17 -12.36 -8.28
C LYS A 52 1.13 -11.38 -7.12
N ASP A 53 1.88 -11.72 -6.10
CA ASP A 53 2.01 -10.89 -4.92
C ASP A 53 2.94 -9.72 -5.21
N ARG A 54 2.62 -8.57 -4.66
CA ARG A 54 3.47 -7.39 -4.80
C ARG A 54 3.32 -6.48 -3.61
N PRO A 55 4.32 -5.63 -3.36
CA PRO A 55 4.14 -4.62 -2.32
C PRO A 55 3.11 -3.59 -2.76
N VAL A 56 2.29 -3.16 -1.81
CA VAL A 56 1.30 -2.10 -2.01
C VAL A 56 1.43 -1.12 -0.85
N VAL A 57 1.11 0.15 -1.11
CA VAL A 57 1.14 1.18 -0.07
C VAL A 57 -0.29 1.50 0.35
N VAL A 58 -0.52 1.50 1.66
CA VAL A 58 -1.83 1.88 2.20
C VAL A 58 -2.02 3.37 2.00
N VAL A 59 -3.07 3.72 1.28
CA VAL A 59 -3.45 5.11 1.03
C VAL A 59 -4.39 5.60 2.12
N LEU A 60 -5.34 4.73 2.51
CA LEU A 60 -6.37 5.09 3.46
C LEU A 60 -6.88 3.83 4.16
N ALA A 61 -7.16 3.95 5.45
CA ALA A 61 -7.86 2.92 6.19
C ALA A 61 -8.93 3.63 7.01
N ALA A 62 -10.18 3.35 6.71
CA ALA A 62 -11.30 4.10 7.32
C ALA A 62 -12.42 3.16 7.70
N THR A 63 -13.13 3.51 8.76
CA THR A 63 -14.30 2.75 9.18
C THR A 63 -15.35 2.77 8.09
N ASP A 64 -15.79 1.59 7.70
CA ASP A 64 -16.84 1.43 6.72
C ASP A 64 -18.12 1.14 7.48
N THR A 65 -19.20 1.81 7.11
CA THR A 65 -20.48 1.71 7.81
C THR A 65 -20.95 0.27 7.85
N GLY A 66 -20.99 -0.29 9.05
CA GLY A 66 -21.53 -1.63 9.27
C GLY A 66 -20.65 -2.78 8.84
N SER A 67 -19.47 -2.53 8.27
CA SER A 67 -18.66 -3.59 7.67
C SER A 67 -17.25 -3.71 8.20
N GLY A 68 -16.80 -2.79 9.02
CA GLY A 68 -15.45 -2.85 9.56
C GLY A 68 -14.56 -1.76 8.97
N ILE A 69 -13.31 -2.13 8.67
CA ILE A 69 -12.33 -1.15 8.17
C ILE A 69 -12.09 -1.40 6.68
N ARG A 70 -12.31 -0.39 5.88
CA ARG A 70 -12.01 -0.47 4.45
C ARG A 70 -10.63 0.12 4.20
N VAL A 71 -9.79 -0.65 3.51
CA VAL A 71 -8.41 -0.29 3.23
C VAL A 71 -8.26 -0.07 1.73
N THR A 72 -7.61 1.04 1.37
CA THR A 72 -7.31 1.38 -0.01
C THR A 72 -5.81 1.33 -0.19
N VAL A 73 -5.35 0.63 -1.23
CA VAL A 73 -3.92 0.43 -1.46
C VAL A 73 -3.54 0.77 -2.90
N ALA A 74 -2.36 1.34 -3.06
CA ALA A 74 -1.77 1.65 -4.36
C ALA A 74 -0.63 0.67 -4.64
N PRO A 75 -0.49 0.17 -5.86
CA PRO A 75 0.50 -0.87 -6.15
C PRO A 75 1.88 -0.29 -6.38
N ILE A 76 2.90 -1.06 -6.02
CA ILE A 76 4.29 -0.78 -6.40
C ILE A 76 4.65 -1.73 -7.52
N THR A 77 5.22 -1.21 -8.60
CA THR A 77 5.53 -1.98 -9.80
C THR A 77 6.95 -1.68 -10.27
N HIS A 78 7.54 -2.62 -11.01
CA HIS A 78 8.83 -2.41 -11.69
C HIS A 78 8.67 -1.72 -13.05
N SER A 79 7.44 -1.54 -13.51
CA SER A 79 7.20 -0.94 -14.81
C SER A 79 7.19 0.57 -14.71
N ALA A 80 8.08 1.23 -15.42
CA ALA A 80 8.11 2.69 -15.45
C ALA A 80 6.82 3.21 -16.08
N PRO A 81 6.30 4.34 -15.60
CA PRO A 81 5.08 4.90 -16.18
C PRO A 81 5.36 5.47 -17.57
N ASP A 82 4.33 5.41 -18.44
CA ASP A 82 4.42 6.08 -19.74
C ASP A 82 4.39 7.59 -19.56
N GLU A 83 3.58 8.07 -18.61
CA GLU A 83 3.51 9.48 -18.26
C GLU A 83 4.11 9.68 -16.86
N PRO A 84 5.05 10.61 -16.68
CA PRO A 84 5.70 10.78 -15.37
C PRO A 84 4.72 11.07 -14.23
N ALA A 85 3.59 11.70 -14.53
CA ALA A 85 2.61 12.02 -13.49
C ALA A 85 1.82 10.82 -13.01
N ASP A 86 1.93 9.66 -13.68
CA ASP A 86 1.11 8.48 -13.36
C ASP A 86 1.69 7.65 -12.24
N ALA A 87 2.92 7.88 -11.84
CA ALA A 87 3.54 7.11 -10.78
C ALA A 87 4.65 7.91 -10.09
N VAL A 88 4.97 7.51 -8.87
CA VAL A 88 6.05 8.13 -8.09
C VAL A 88 7.13 7.10 -7.86
N GLU A 89 8.34 7.39 -8.28
CA GLU A 89 9.44 6.43 -8.11
C GLU A 89 9.78 6.28 -6.62
N VAL A 90 9.99 5.05 -6.19
CA VAL A 90 10.41 4.74 -4.82
C VAL A 90 11.94 4.77 -4.80
N PRO A 91 12.55 5.68 -4.03
CA PRO A 91 14.01 5.76 -4.00
C PRO A 91 14.65 4.48 -3.48
N ALA A 92 15.87 4.22 -3.94
CA ALA A 92 16.60 3.02 -3.56
C ALA A 92 16.75 2.88 -2.04
N ILE A 93 16.98 3.99 -1.34
CA ILE A 93 17.14 3.95 0.11
C ILE A 93 15.84 3.50 0.80
N VAL A 94 14.70 3.93 0.30
CA VAL A 94 13.41 3.52 0.86
C VAL A 94 13.19 2.03 0.58
N LYS A 95 13.49 1.58 -0.63
CA LYS A 95 13.36 0.17 -0.97
C LYS A 95 14.23 -0.70 -0.07
N ARG A 96 15.45 -0.25 0.19
CA ARG A 96 16.36 -0.97 1.07
C ARG A 96 15.82 -1.06 2.48
N ASP A 97 15.30 0.04 3.01
CA ASP A 97 14.75 0.07 4.36
C ASP A 97 13.54 -0.83 4.51
N LEU A 98 12.79 -1.03 3.42
CA LEU A 98 11.63 -1.90 3.41
C LEU A 98 11.97 -3.36 3.10
N GLY A 99 13.22 -3.64 2.77
CA GLY A 99 13.62 -5.00 2.40
C GLY A 99 13.12 -5.42 1.02
N LEU A 100 12.85 -4.47 0.15
CA LEU A 100 12.43 -4.75 -1.22
C LEU A 100 13.66 -4.98 -2.11
N ASP A 101 13.42 -5.43 -3.35
CA ASP A 101 14.50 -5.76 -4.26
C ASP A 101 15.22 -4.49 -4.76
N ARG A 102 16.24 -4.69 -5.61
CA ARG A 102 17.09 -3.59 -6.09
C ARG A 102 16.63 -3.00 -7.42
N GLU A 103 15.60 -3.55 -8.01
CA GLU A 103 15.09 -3.01 -9.26
C GLU A 103 14.33 -1.71 -9.01
N ARG A 104 14.40 -0.82 -9.98
CA ARG A 104 13.63 0.42 -9.88
C ARG A 104 12.15 0.09 -9.74
N SER A 105 11.46 0.85 -8.93
CA SER A 105 10.05 0.62 -8.65
C SER A 105 9.31 1.94 -8.50
N TRP A 106 8.03 1.90 -8.82
CA TRP A 106 7.16 3.08 -8.80
C TRP A 106 5.86 2.76 -8.09
N ILE A 107 5.35 3.73 -7.33
CA ILE A 107 4.00 3.65 -6.77
C ILE A 107 3.06 4.22 -7.83
N VAL A 108 2.14 3.40 -8.32
CA VAL A 108 1.17 3.85 -9.32
C VAL A 108 0.10 4.68 -8.63
N VAL A 109 -0.23 5.86 -9.20
CA VAL A 109 -1.19 6.77 -8.59
C VAL A 109 -2.47 6.93 -9.42
N THR A 110 -2.64 6.06 -10.42
CA THR A 110 -3.81 6.11 -11.30
C THR A 110 -4.82 5.01 -11.02
N GLU A 111 -4.52 4.09 -10.12
CA GLU A 111 -5.48 3.07 -9.72
C GLU A 111 -5.16 2.55 -8.33
N VAL A 112 -6.18 2.01 -7.67
CA VAL A 112 -6.06 1.45 -6.35
C VAL A 112 -6.94 0.22 -6.23
N ASN A 113 -6.63 -0.65 -5.25
CA ASN A 113 -7.55 -1.68 -4.80
C ASN A 113 -8.17 -1.28 -3.47
N SER A 114 -9.39 -1.73 -3.23
CA SER A 114 -10.11 -1.45 -2.00
C SER A 114 -10.65 -2.76 -1.45
N PHE A 115 -10.42 -3.03 -0.17
CA PHE A 115 -10.86 -4.28 0.45
C PHE A 115 -11.19 -4.05 1.92
N LEU A 116 -11.96 -4.97 2.49
CA LEU A 116 -12.23 -4.95 3.92
C LEU A 116 -11.10 -5.65 4.67
N TRP A 117 -10.67 -5.06 5.73
CA TRP A 117 -9.64 -5.63 6.60
C TRP A 117 -10.22 -6.78 7.41
N LYS A 118 -9.59 -7.92 7.47
CA LYS A 118 -8.38 -8.36 6.76
C LYS A 118 -8.82 -9.21 5.58
N GLY A 119 -8.65 -8.75 4.40
CA GLY A 119 -9.10 -9.49 3.24
C GLY A 119 -8.24 -10.72 2.94
N PRO A 120 -8.73 -11.60 2.07
CA PRO A 120 -8.04 -12.85 1.76
C PRO A 120 -6.82 -12.68 0.88
N ASP A 121 -6.58 -11.48 0.35
CA ASP A 121 -5.50 -11.26 -0.60
C ASP A 121 -4.20 -10.78 0.02
N LEU A 122 -4.17 -10.65 1.34
CA LEU A 122 -2.93 -10.38 2.06
C LEU A 122 -2.05 -11.62 2.04
N ARG A 123 -0.76 -11.43 1.83
CA ARG A 123 0.18 -12.54 1.72
C ARG A 123 1.27 -12.41 2.78
N PRO A 124 1.42 -13.41 3.64
CA PRO A 124 2.44 -13.34 4.68
C PRO A 124 3.85 -13.41 4.08
N LEU A 125 4.74 -12.65 4.68
CA LEU A 125 6.16 -12.70 4.40
C LEU A 125 6.81 -13.78 5.27
N ALA A 126 8.14 -13.87 5.21
CA ALA A 126 8.86 -14.91 5.94
C ALA A 126 8.60 -14.87 7.45
N ASP A 127 8.35 -13.68 8.01
CA ASP A 127 8.06 -13.54 9.43
C ASP A 127 6.60 -13.82 9.79
N GLY A 128 5.79 -14.21 8.82
CA GLY A 128 4.39 -14.55 9.04
C GLY A 128 3.43 -13.39 8.94
N SER A 129 3.90 -12.15 8.80
CA SER A 129 3.03 -11.00 8.67
C SER A 129 3.13 -10.42 7.26
N PRO A 130 2.11 -9.69 6.79
CA PRO A 130 2.18 -9.12 5.45
C PRO A 130 2.91 -7.78 5.38
N TYR A 131 3.43 -7.28 6.49
CA TYR A 131 3.99 -5.93 6.55
C TYR A 131 5.45 -5.90 6.19
N TYR A 132 5.82 -5.07 5.20
CA TYR A 132 7.22 -4.75 4.92
C TYR A 132 7.73 -3.64 5.84
N GLY A 133 6.86 -2.73 6.27
CA GLY A 133 7.21 -1.53 7.02
C GLY A 133 6.35 -0.37 6.55
N ALA A 134 6.91 0.82 6.53
CA ALA A 134 6.19 2.03 6.11
C ALA A 134 7.09 2.92 5.28
N ILE A 135 6.51 3.64 4.32
CA ILE A 135 7.26 4.64 3.56
C ILE A 135 7.40 5.91 4.39
N PRO A 136 8.44 6.72 4.14
CA PRO A 136 8.58 7.98 4.87
C PRO A 136 7.48 8.97 4.47
N ASP A 137 7.21 9.91 5.36
CA ASP A 137 6.11 10.86 5.18
C ASP A 137 6.21 11.65 3.89
N TRP A 138 7.42 12.07 3.51
CA TRP A 138 7.56 12.87 2.29
C TRP A 138 7.17 12.08 1.04
N LEU A 139 7.43 10.76 1.03
CA LEU A 139 7.04 9.94 -0.09
C LEU A 139 5.52 9.71 -0.07
N PHE A 140 4.96 9.53 1.12
CA PHE A 140 3.51 9.41 1.26
C PHE A 140 2.80 10.66 0.74
N VAL A 141 3.31 11.84 1.08
CA VAL A 141 2.71 13.09 0.61
C VAL A 141 2.75 13.16 -0.93
N ARG A 142 3.86 12.79 -1.54
CA ARG A 142 3.97 12.76 -3.00
C ARG A 142 2.95 11.82 -3.62
N MET A 143 2.82 10.63 -3.07
CA MET A 143 1.86 9.63 -3.55
C MET A 143 0.44 10.20 -3.44
N ARG A 144 0.10 10.74 -2.27
CA ARG A 144 -1.23 11.27 -2.02
C ARG A 144 -1.56 12.41 -2.96
N GLU A 145 -0.60 13.29 -3.20
CA GLU A 145 -0.79 14.40 -4.14
C GLU A 145 -1.03 13.89 -5.55
N GLY A 146 -0.28 12.88 -5.98
CA GLY A 146 -0.46 12.29 -7.30
C GLY A 146 -1.84 11.68 -7.46
N ILE A 147 -2.28 10.92 -6.47
CA ILE A 147 -3.62 10.32 -6.49
C ILE A 147 -4.67 11.44 -6.52
N GLY A 148 -4.48 12.49 -5.72
CA GLY A 148 -5.43 13.60 -5.66
C GLY A 148 -5.58 14.32 -6.98
N VAL A 149 -4.49 14.56 -7.69
CA VAL A 149 -4.54 15.19 -9.00
C VAL A 149 -5.36 14.36 -9.99
N HIS A 150 -5.08 13.05 -10.05
CA HIS A 150 -5.82 12.18 -10.96
C HIS A 150 -7.28 12.00 -10.54
N ALA A 151 -7.54 11.91 -9.23
CA ALA A 151 -8.90 11.80 -8.72
C ALA A 151 -9.72 13.04 -9.08
N GLY A 152 -9.11 14.23 -8.98
CA GLY A 152 -9.78 15.46 -9.34
C GLY A 152 -10.16 15.53 -10.81
N ARG A 153 -9.52 14.72 -11.66
CA ARG A 153 -9.82 14.63 -13.09
C ARG A 153 -10.65 13.39 -13.41
N GLY A 154 -11.13 12.67 -12.40
CA GLY A 154 -11.92 11.46 -12.60
C GLY A 154 -11.13 10.32 -13.21
N ARG A 155 -9.82 10.27 -12.99
CA ARG A 155 -8.95 9.29 -13.66
C ARG A 155 -8.45 8.17 -12.77
N VAL A 156 -8.77 8.16 -11.48
CA VAL A 156 -8.34 7.08 -10.60
C VAL A 156 -9.33 5.92 -10.71
N ARG A 157 -8.81 4.75 -11.04
CA ARG A 157 -9.64 3.55 -11.11
C ARG A 157 -9.59 2.85 -9.76
N ILE A 158 -10.75 2.45 -9.27
CA ILE A 158 -10.88 1.77 -7.99
C ILE A 158 -11.40 0.36 -8.24
N VAL A 159 -10.60 -0.64 -7.87
CA VAL A 159 -11.02 -2.04 -8.02
C VAL A 159 -11.39 -2.54 -6.64
N GLY A 160 -12.68 -2.84 -6.43
CA GLY A 160 -13.14 -3.45 -5.19
C GLY A 160 -12.79 -4.93 -5.21
N ARG A 161 -12.27 -5.41 -4.10
CA ARG A 161 -11.88 -6.82 -4.00
C ARG A 161 -12.96 -7.60 -3.25
N THR A 162 -13.09 -8.86 -3.63
CA THR A 162 -14.02 -9.76 -2.96
C THR A 162 -13.46 -10.16 -1.61
N GLU A 163 -14.30 -10.17 -0.60
CA GLU A 163 -13.90 -10.58 0.76
C GLU A 163 -14.38 -11.95 1.14
#